data_b3d3780f830a50bee3d00fc6ea21f9d5
#
_entry.id   b3d3780f830a50bee3d00fc6ea21f9d5
#
_cell.length_a   1.000
_cell.length_b   1.000
_cell.length_c   1.000
_cell.angle_alpha   90.00
_cell.angle_beta   90.00
_cell.angle_gamma   90.00
#
_symmetry.space_group_name_H-M   'P 1'
#
loop_
_entity.id
_entity.type
_entity.pdbx_description
1 polymer ?
#
loop_
_entity_poly.entity_id
_entity_poly.type
_entity_poly.pdbx_seq_one_letter_code
_entity_poly.pdbx_strand_id
1 'polypeptide(L)'
;MYGKFQQYLQNELEEIKAAGLYKTERIIESPQRAEIDVANRPVLNFCANNYLGLSDNQRLIDAAKQALDERGFGMSSVRFICGCQDIHKQLEKAIADYFGTEDTILYAACFDANGGVFEPLFTAEDAIISDALNHASIIDGVRLCKAQRYRYANADMAELEECLKQAQAQRFRIIVTDGVFSMDGNAAPLDKICELAEKYDALVMVDECHSAGVLGKTGRGITELYNLRGKVDILTGTLGKAFGGAVGGFTTGRKEIIDMLRQRSRPYLFSNSLPPAVVGASIEMFKMLEESDALHDKLVANVEHFRSKMVAAGFDIKPTVSATCAVMLYDAKLSQDFAAELQKEGVFVTGFYYPVVPKGQARIRVQVSAGHTTEQLDRCVEAFIKVGKQLGVLK
;
A
#
# COMPACT_ATOMS: atom_id res chain seq x y z
N MET A 1 -40.30 -7.29 -4.20
CA MET A 1 -39.51 -6.76 -3.08
C MET A 1 -38.38 -5.84 -3.53
N TYR A 2 -37.76 -6.09 -4.70
CA TYR A 2 -36.62 -5.32 -5.20
C TYR A 2 -36.95 -3.98 -5.88
N GLY A 3 -38.16 -3.80 -6.42
CA GLY A 3 -38.53 -2.70 -7.33
C GLY A 3 -38.23 -1.27 -6.83
N LYS A 4 -38.67 -0.88 -5.60
CA LYS A 4 -38.38 0.46 -5.06
C LYS A 4 -36.87 0.65 -4.79
N PHE A 5 -36.17 -0.39 -4.32
CA PHE A 5 -34.76 -0.34 -4.07
C PHE A 5 -33.97 -0.30 -5.39
N GLN A 6 -34.42 -1.03 -6.41
CA GLN A 6 -33.87 -0.95 -7.77
C GLN A 6 -33.92 0.46 -8.33
N GLN A 7 -35.07 1.13 -8.22
CA GLN A 7 -35.21 2.51 -8.70
C GLN A 7 -34.28 3.48 -7.95
N TYR A 8 -34.16 3.31 -6.61
CA TYR A 8 -33.22 4.08 -5.82
C TYR A 8 -31.76 3.88 -6.31
N LEU A 9 -31.33 2.63 -6.48
CA LEU A 9 -29.98 2.33 -6.97
C LEU A 9 -29.72 2.86 -8.39
N GLN A 10 -30.72 2.80 -9.27
CA GLN A 10 -30.62 3.37 -10.62
C GLN A 10 -30.37 4.87 -10.57
N ASN A 11 -31.14 5.60 -9.75
CA ASN A 11 -30.99 7.04 -9.59
C ASN A 11 -29.59 7.40 -9.04
N GLU A 12 -29.11 6.71 -7.97
CA GLU A 12 -27.76 6.92 -7.40
C GLU A 12 -26.65 6.67 -8.46
N LEU A 13 -26.79 5.58 -9.25
CA LEU A 13 -25.84 5.28 -10.32
C LEU A 13 -25.84 6.34 -11.43
N GLU A 14 -27.01 6.89 -11.76
CA GLU A 14 -27.13 7.98 -12.72
C GLU A 14 -26.49 9.28 -12.22
N GLU A 15 -26.68 9.61 -10.93
CA GLU A 15 -26.01 10.75 -10.29
C GLU A 15 -24.48 10.58 -10.29
N ILE A 16 -23.97 9.38 -9.95
CA ILE A 16 -22.54 9.07 -10.02
C ILE A 16 -22.00 9.25 -11.44
N LYS A 17 -22.73 8.81 -12.47
CA LYS A 17 -22.35 9.01 -13.88
C LYS A 17 -22.38 10.48 -14.28
N ALA A 18 -23.45 11.20 -13.94
CA ALA A 18 -23.59 12.62 -14.22
C ALA A 18 -22.49 13.47 -13.56
N ALA A 19 -22.05 13.07 -12.37
CA ALA A 19 -20.94 13.70 -11.67
C ALA A 19 -19.55 13.34 -12.23
N GLY A 20 -19.47 12.43 -13.26
CA GLY A 20 -18.18 11.94 -13.80
C GLY A 20 -17.40 11.04 -12.84
N LEU A 21 -18.05 10.46 -11.82
CA LEU A 21 -17.42 9.65 -10.77
C LEU A 21 -17.56 8.13 -11.03
N TYR A 22 -18.24 7.74 -12.10
CA TYR A 22 -18.45 6.34 -12.42
C TYR A 22 -17.14 5.65 -12.81
N LYS A 23 -16.82 4.57 -12.11
CA LYS A 23 -15.58 3.81 -12.34
C LYS A 23 -15.87 2.66 -13.28
N THR A 24 -15.05 2.54 -14.34
CA THR A 24 -15.05 1.40 -15.26
C THR A 24 -13.78 0.60 -15.08
N GLU A 25 -13.89 -0.72 -15.11
CA GLU A 25 -12.74 -1.63 -15.09
C GLU A 25 -12.13 -1.73 -16.49
N ARG A 26 -10.82 -1.53 -16.58
CA ARG A 26 -10.04 -1.71 -17.81
C ARG A 26 -9.44 -3.10 -17.81
N ILE A 27 -9.79 -3.94 -18.79
CA ILE A 27 -9.41 -5.34 -18.87
C ILE A 27 -7.97 -5.43 -19.37
N ILE A 28 -7.11 -6.14 -18.61
CA ILE A 28 -5.74 -6.49 -18.98
C ILE A 28 -5.73 -7.92 -19.49
N GLU A 29 -5.14 -8.12 -20.67
CA GLU A 29 -5.18 -9.38 -21.43
C GLU A 29 -3.81 -10.10 -21.43
N SER A 30 -2.88 -9.65 -20.60
CA SER A 30 -1.53 -10.18 -20.44
C SER A 30 -1.17 -10.41 -18.96
N PRO A 31 -0.03 -11.04 -18.63
CA PRO A 31 0.53 -10.98 -17.28
C PRO A 31 0.76 -9.54 -16.83
N GLN A 32 0.73 -9.31 -15.52
CA GLN A 32 0.95 -7.99 -14.91
C GLN A 32 2.47 -7.68 -14.87
N ARG A 33 2.91 -6.77 -15.73
CA ARG A 33 4.33 -6.36 -15.87
C ARG A 33 4.45 -4.89 -16.31
N ALA A 34 5.68 -4.46 -16.65
CA ALA A 34 5.95 -3.09 -17.11
C ALA A 34 5.24 -2.72 -18.42
N GLU A 35 5.03 -3.69 -19.32
CA GLU A 35 4.21 -3.57 -20.52
C GLU A 35 3.10 -4.61 -20.48
N ILE A 36 1.87 -4.18 -20.70
CA ILE A 36 0.66 -5.02 -20.63
C ILE A 36 -0.19 -4.80 -21.86
N ASP A 37 -1.05 -5.78 -22.17
CA ASP A 37 -2.03 -5.66 -23.26
C ASP A 37 -3.38 -5.21 -22.70
N VAL A 38 -3.91 -4.13 -23.27
CA VAL A 38 -5.25 -3.59 -22.97
C VAL A 38 -5.98 -3.31 -24.27
N ALA A 39 -7.15 -3.90 -24.49
CA ALA A 39 -7.92 -3.82 -25.73
C ALA A 39 -7.06 -4.19 -26.96
N ASN A 40 -6.33 -5.30 -26.88
CA ASN A 40 -5.44 -5.82 -27.91
C ASN A 40 -4.31 -4.84 -28.33
N ARG A 41 -3.86 -3.97 -27.43
CA ARG A 41 -2.76 -3.03 -27.67
C ARG A 41 -1.76 -3.06 -26.53
N PRO A 42 -0.44 -3.13 -26.81
CA PRO A 42 0.57 -3.01 -25.80
C PRO A 42 0.62 -1.58 -25.25
N VAL A 43 0.66 -1.44 -23.94
CA VAL A 43 0.77 -0.15 -23.23
C VAL A 43 1.76 -0.28 -22.07
N LEU A 44 2.49 0.80 -21.79
CA LEU A 44 3.38 0.88 -20.63
C LEU A 44 2.54 1.08 -19.36
N ASN A 45 2.73 0.21 -18.39
CA ASN A 45 1.95 0.18 -17.15
C ASN A 45 2.61 0.99 -16.03
N PHE A 46 2.05 2.15 -15.75
CA PHE A 46 2.46 3.01 -14.65
C PHE A 46 1.37 3.15 -13.56
N CYS A 47 0.42 2.19 -13.52
CA CYS A 47 -0.65 2.12 -12.51
C CYS A 47 -0.38 1.10 -11.40
N ALA A 48 0.25 -0.04 -11.74
CA ALA A 48 0.40 -1.17 -10.84
C ALA A 48 1.37 -0.84 -9.69
N ASN A 49 1.01 -1.30 -8.48
CA ASN A 49 1.91 -1.21 -7.32
C ASN A 49 2.99 -2.32 -7.34
N ASN A 50 3.42 -2.74 -8.53
CA ASN A 50 4.42 -3.78 -8.75
C ASN A 50 5.84 -3.20 -8.66
N TYR A 51 6.17 -2.60 -7.51
CA TYR A 51 7.38 -1.79 -7.34
C TYR A 51 8.68 -2.51 -7.68
N LEU A 52 8.81 -3.78 -7.28
CA LEU A 52 9.99 -4.59 -7.58
C LEU A 52 9.89 -5.41 -8.88
N GLY A 53 8.77 -5.30 -9.62
CA GLY A 53 8.59 -6.00 -10.89
C GLY A 53 8.42 -7.52 -10.75
N LEU A 54 7.91 -8.00 -9.60
CA LEU A 54 7.89 -9.42 -9.27
C LEU A 54 6.61 -10.15 -9.65
N SER A 55 5.56 -9.46 -10.12
CA SER A 55 4.23 -10.07 -10.32
C SER A 55 4.21 -11.21 -11.36
N ASP A 56 5.12 -11.21 -12.34
CA ASP A 56 5.28 -12.31 -13.31
C ASP A 56 6.69 -12.93 -13.28
N ASN A 57 7.38 -12.81 -12.13
CA ASN A 57 8.72 -13.37 -11.97
C ASN A 57 8.68 -14.90 -12.00
N GLN A 58 9.55 -15.52 -12.82
CA GLN A 58 9.54 -16.95 -13.04
C GLN A 58 9.87 -17.77 -11.77
N ARG A 59 10.79 -17.30 -10.90
CA ARG A 59 11.11 -17.97 -9.63
C ARG A 59 9.88 -18.05 -8.72
N LEU A 60 9.06 -16.97 -8.66
CA LEU A 60 7.85 -16.95 -7.87
C LEU A 60 6.77 -17.89 -8.46
N ILE A 61 6.63 -17.89 -9.78
CA ILE A 61 5.70 -18.77 -10.49
C ILE A 61 6.06 -20.25 -10.25
N ASP A 62 7.33 -20.58 -10.32
CA ASP A 62 7.79 -21.97 -10.11
C ASP A 62 7.63 -22.41 -8.64
N ALA A 63 7.93 -21.53 -7.68
CA ALA A 63 7.67 -21.77 -6.26
C ALA A 63 6.17 -21.94 -5.96
N ALA A 64 5.30 -21.16 -6.62
CA ALA A 64 3.85 -21.31 -6.51
C ALA A 64 3.38 -22.68 -7.03
N LYS A 65 3.87 -23.12 -8.19
CA LYS A 65 3.57 -24.45 -8.77
C LYS A 65 4.03 -25.55 -7.85
N GLN A 66 5.25 -25.47 -7.33
CA GLN A 66 5.79 -26.44 -6.37
C GLN A 66 4.90 -26.54 -5.13
N ALA A 67 4.49 -25.40 -4.57
CA ALA A 67 3.60 -25.38 -3.41
C ALA A 67 2.21 -25.98 -3.71
N LEU A 68 1.68 -25.80 -4.93
CA LEU A 68 0.46 -26.47 -5.37
C LEU A 68 0.63 -27.99 -5.42
N ASP A 69 1.72 -28.48 -5.97
CA ASP A 69 2.01 -29.93 -6.08
C ASP A 69 2.21 -30.58 -4.72
N GLU A 70 2.89 -29.91 -3.79
CA GLU A 70 3.25 -30.47 -2.48
C GLU A 70 2.18 -30.28 -1.40
N ARG A 71 1.40 -29.20 -1.44
CA ARG A 71 0.49 -28.74 -0.37
C ARG A 71 -0.96 -28.62 -0.80
N GLY A 72 -1.27 -28.74 -2.10
CA GLY A 72 -2.61 -28.63 -2.66
C GLY A 72 -3.06 -27.19 -2.95
N PHE A 73 -4.28 -27.05 -3.46
CA PHE A 73 -4.83 -25.78 -3.93
C PHE A 73 -5.27 -24.84 -2.81
N GLY A 74 -5.95 -25.37 -1.78
CA GLY A 74 -6.60 -24.54 -0.77
C GLY A 74 -6.62 -25.16 0.60
N MET A 75 -6.88 -24.35 1.60
CA MET A 75 -6.82 -24.75 3.01
C MET A 75 -8.16 -25.24 3.58
N SER A 76 -9.27 -24.83 2.99
CA SER A 76 -10.66 -25.19 3.41
C SER A 76 -10.95 -24.92 4.90
N SER A 77 -10.15 -24.09 5.54
CA SER A 77 -10.25 -23.80 6.99
C SER A 77 -9.52 -22.52 7.37
N VAL A 78 -9.89 -22.02 8.54
CA VAL A 78 -9.16 -20.97 9.27
C VAL A 78 -7.96 -21.55 10.01
N ARG A 79 -7.02 -20.71 10.42
CA ARG A 79 -5.71 -21.10 10.95
C ARG A 79 -5.78 -21.99 12.20
N PHE A 80 -6.62 -21.66 13.16
CA PHE A 80 -6.65 -22.37 14.47
C PHE A 80 -7.40 -23.70 14.46
N ILE A 81 -8.25 -23.96 13.44
CA ILE A 81 -8.97 -25.24 13.35
C ILE A 81 -8.07 -26.28 12.66
N CYS A 82 -7.88 -26.19 11.35
CA CYS A 82 -7.02 -27.09 10.58
C CYS A 82 -6.38 -26.44 9.34
N GLY A 83 -6.41 -25.11 9.26
CA GLY A 83 -5.90 -24.32 8.13
C GLY A 83 -4.47 -23.81 8.32
N CYS A 84 -3.61 -24.48 9.10
CA CYS A 84 -2.23 -24.06 9.33
C CYS A 84 -1.26 -25.14 8.88
N GLN A 85 -0.58 -24.93 7.78
CA GLN A 85 0.54 -25.75 7.32
C GLN A 85 1.87 -25.19 7.85
N ASP A 86 2.94 -25.98 7.77
CA ASP A 86 4.31 -25.61 8.13
C ASP A 86 4.82 -24.39 7.36
N ILE A 87 4.50 -24.30 6.06
CA ILE A 87 4.90 -23.17 5.20
C ILE A 87 4.31 -21.83 5.67
N HIS A 88 3.14 -21.80 6.32
CA HIS A 88 2.62 -20.57 6.91
C HIS A 88 3.54 -20.07 8.03
N LYS A 89 4.06 -20.98 8.87
CA LYS A 89 5.01 -20.61 9.93
C LYS A 89 6.37 -20.19 9.38
N GLN A 90 6.81 -20.81 8.28
CA GLN A 90 8.02 -20.39 7.58
C GLN A 90 7.88 -18.97 7.02
N LEU A 91 6.73 -18.63 6.41
CA LEU A 91 6.47 -17.29 5.91
C LEU A 91 6.37 -16.27 7.06
N GLU A 92 5.67 -16.59 8.16
CA GLU A 92 5.62 -15.73 9.35
C GLU A 92 7.02 -15.40 9.87
N LYS A 93 7.89 -16.42 9.94
CA LYS A 93 9.30 -16.22 10.33
C LYS A 93 10.07 -15.37 9.34
N ALA A 94 9.95 -15.63 8.04
CA ALA A 94 10.65 -14.86 7.00
C ALA A 94 10.27 -13.37 7.05
N ILE A 95 9.01 -13.05 7.29
CA ILE A 95 8.54 -11.67 7.46
C ILE A 95 9.13 -11.04 8.72
N ALA A 96 9.09 -11.75 9.86
CA ALA A 96 9.66 -11.25 11.12
C ALA A 96 11.17 -10.98 10.99
N ASP A 97 11.92 -11.89 10.38
CA ASP A 97 13.36 -11.74 10.11
C ASP A 97 13.63 -10.52 9.21
N TYR A 98 12.84 -10.37 8.13
CA TYR A 98 12.98 -9.25 7.18
C TYR A 98 12.80 -7.88 7.85
N PHE A 99 11.79 -7.72 8.70
CA PHE A 99 11.53 -6.47 9.41
C PHE A 99 12.33 -6.32 10.71
N GLY A 100 12.94 -7.39 11.22
CA GLY A 100 13.65 -7.41 12.50
C GLY A 100 12.68 -7.30 13.69
N THR A 101 11.53 -7.97 13.60
CA THR A 101 10.50 -8.05 14.63
C THR A 101 10.51 -9.41 15.33
N GLU A 102 9.70 -9.56 16.39
CA GLU A 102 9.71 -10.77 17.21
C GLU A 102 8.83 -11.88 16.66
N ASP A 103 7.67 -11.53 16.06
CA ASP A 103 6.71 -12.50 15.50
C ASP A 103 5.81 -11.86 14.45
N THR A 104 5.10 -12.69 13.67
CA THR A 104 4.21 -12.27 12.58
C THR A 104 2.94 -13.11 12.55
N ILE A 105 1.82 -12.48 12.16
CA ILE A 105 0.53 -13.12 11.88
C ILE A 105 0.08 -12.78 10.46
N LEU A 106 -0.43 -13.78 9.71
CA LEU A 106 -0.86 -13.64 8.33
C LEU A 106 -2.38 -13.41 8.22
N TYR A 107 -2.77 -12.59 7.26
CA TYR A 107 -4.17 -12.28 6.90
C TYR A 107 -4.40 -12.46 5.38
N ALA A 108 -5.65 -12.52 4.96
CA ALA A 108 -6.02 -12.59 3.54
C ALA A 108 -5.61 -11.31 2.76
N ALA A 109 -5.60 -10.16 3.41
CA ALA A 109 -5.14 -8.88 2.88
C ALA A 109 -4.64 -7.96 3.99
N CYS A 110 -3.89 -6.92 3.66
CA CYS A 110 -3.52 -5.90 4.65
C CYS A 110 -4.73 -5.08 5.12
N PHE A 111 -5.79 -5.00 4.31
CA PHE A 111 -7.06 -4.43 4.75
C PHE A 111 -7.59 -5.13 6.00
N ASP A 112 -7.53 -6.48 6.01
CA ASP A 112 -7.91 -7.32 7.14
C ASP A 112 -6.93 -7.19 8.32
N ALA A 113 -5.63 -7.09 8.02
CA ALA A 113 -4.60 -6.87 9.04
C ALA A 113 -4.86 -5.56 9.80
N ASN A 114 -5.03 -4.45 9.08
CA ASN A 114 -5.34 -3.14 9.69
C ASN A 114 -6.68 -3.15 10.43
N GLY A 115 -7.72 -3.74 9.84
CA GLY A 115 -9.03 -3.89 10.48
C GLY A 115 -9.01 -4.76 11.73
N GLY A 116 -8.06 -5.69 11.79
CA GLY A 116 -7.94 -6.70 12.84
C GLY A 116 -7.06 -6.31 14.04
N VAL A 117 -6.42 -5.12 14.04
CA VAL A 117 -5.48 -4.72 15.10
C VAL A 117 -6.18 -4.09 16.31
N PHE A 118 -7.11 -3.17 16.08
CA PHE A 118 -7.53 -2.24 17.13
C PHE A 118 -8.50 -2.84 18.15
N GLU A 119 -9.58 -3.50 17.70
CA GLU A 119 -10.58 -4.10 18.58
C GLU A 119 -10.01 -5.16 19.55
N PRO A 120 -9.06 -6.03 19.11
CA PRO A 120 -8.44 -7.01 20.01
C PRO A 120 -7.56 -6.42 21.10
N LEU A 121 -6.92 -5.28 20.83
CA LEU A 121 -5.87 -4.72 21.69
C LEU A 121 -6.37 -3.57 22.57
N PHE A 122 -7.37 -2.80 22.11
CA PHE A 122 -7.79 -1.56 22.76
C PHE A 122 -9.27 -1.56 23.13
N THR A 123 -9.60 -0.85 24.21
CA THR A 123 -10.95 -0.71 24.78
C THR A 123 -11.35 0.75 24.89
N ALA A 124 -12.51 1.05 25.44
CA ALA A 124 -12.98 2.42 25.68
C ALA A 124 -12.09 3.24 26.64
N GLU A 125 -11.21 2.59 27.39
CA GLU A 125 -10.27 3.22 28.31
C GLU A 125 -8.99 3.72 27.61
N ASP A 126 -8.80 3.36 26.34
CA ASP A 126 -7.57 3.60 25.58
C ASP A 126 -7.79 4.69 24.52
N ALA A 127 -6.70 5.16 23.89
CA ALA A 127 -6.71 6.16 22.85
C ALA A 127 -6.01 5.67 21.57
N ILE A 128 -6.61 6.00 20.41
CA ILE A 128 -6.00 5.82 19.10
C ILE A 128 -5.84 7.21 18.46
N ILE A 129 -4.60 7.56 18.10
CA ILE A 129 -4.22 8.86 17.52
C ILE A 129 -3.77 8.61 16.09
N SER A 130 -4.62 8.97 15.13
CA SER A 130 -4.47 8.58 13.71
C SER A 130 -4.14 9.77 12.82
N ASP A 131 -3.18 9.61 11.90
CA ASP A 131 -2.96 10.56 10.81
C ASP A 131 -4.21 10.70 9.94
N ALA A 132 -4.49 11.91 9.50
CA ALA A 132 -5.71 12.26 8.75
C ALA A 132 -5.77 11.64 7.36
N LEU A 133 -4.62 11.27 6.76
CA LEU A 133 -4.52 10.67 5.44
C LEU A 133 -4.21 9.18 5.45
N ASN A 134 -4.31 8.53 6.61
CA ASN A 134 -4.16 7.09 6.71
C ASN A 134 -5.10 6.35 5.76
N HIS A 135 -4.67 5.17 5.33
CA HIS A 135 -5.44 4.30 4.44
C HIS A 135 -6.83 3.96 5.01
N ALA A 136 -7.82 3.80 4.13
CA ALA A 136 -9.20 3.50 4.49
C ALA A 136 -9.35 2.31 5.45
N SER A 137 -8.51 1.28 5.32
CA SER A 137 -8.52 0.11 6.21
C SER A 137 -8.16 0.44 7.66
N ILE A 138 -7.25 1.38 7.88
CA ILE A 138 -6.91 1.91 9.21
C ILE A 138 -8.12 2.69 9.75
N ILE A 139 -8.68 3.59 8.94
CA ILE A 139 -9.86 4.38 9.33
C ILE A 139 -11.02 3.48 9.74
N ASP A 140 -11.29 2.44 8.97
CA ASP A 140 -12.38 1.49 9.25
C ASP A 140 -12.07 0.63 10.49
N GLY A 141 -10.84 0.16 10.65
CA GLY A 141 -10.41 -0.56 11.84
C GLY A 141 -10.55 0.28 13.12
N VAL A 142 -10.15 1.55 13.06
CA VAL A 142 -10.32 2.51 14.17
C VAL A 142 -11.81 2.75 14.46
N ARG A 143 -12.67 2.80 13.44
CA ARG A 143 -14.13 2.96 13.61
C ARG A 143 -14.78 1.78 14.32
N LEU A 144 -14.29 0.57 14.12
CA LEU A 144 -14.79 -0.65 14.77
C LEU A 144 -14.37 -0.73 16.24
N CYS A 145 -13.29 -0.08 16.63
CA CYS A 145 -12.79 -0.06 18.00
C CYS A 145 -13.57 0.94 18.87
N LYS A 146 -13.69 0.64 20.17
CA LYS A 146 -14.37 1.52 21.16
C LYS A 146 -13.43 2.55 21.79
N ALA A 147 -12.13 2.51 21.50
CA ALA A 147 -11.15 3.45 22.04
C ALA A 147 -11.47 4.91 21.66
N GLN A 148 -11.02 5.84 22.48
CA GLN A 148 -11.11 7.28 22.17
C GLN A 148 -10.30 7.58 20.92
N ARG A 149 -10.84 8.42 20.03
CA ARG A 149 -10.26 8.69 18.72
C ARG A 149 -9.79 10.12 18.64
N TYR A 150 -8.51 10.26 18.33
CA TYR A 150 -7.88 11.53 18.04
C TYR A 150 -7.36 11.51 16.61
N ARG A 151 -7.39 12.63 15.93
CA ARG A 151 -6.95 12.74 14.55
C ARG A 151 -6.09 13.99 14.41
N TYR A 152 -4.92 13.86 13.80
CA TYR A 152 -4.04 14.99 13.49
C TYR A 152 -3.86 15.15 11.98
N ALA A 153 -3.58 16.37 11.51
CA ALA A 153 -3.33 16.66 10.10
C ALA A 153 -2.09 15.91 9.60
N ASN A 154 -2.09 15.56 8.32
CA ASN A 154 -1.04 14.72 7.72
C ASN A 154 0.36 15.23 8.05
N ALA A 155 1.12 14.40 8.72
CA ALA A 155 2.50 14.66 9.14
C ALA A 155 2.71 15.93 9.99
N ASP A 156 1.66 16.45 10.64
CA ASP A 156 1.75 17.58 11.54
C ASP A 156 2.11 17.14 12.97
N MET A 157 3.38 17.30 13.31
CA MET A 157 3.90 16.87 14.63
C MET A 157 3.43 17.75 15.77
N ALA A 158 3.11 19.01 15.52
CA ALA A 158 2.56 19.90 16.56
C ALA A 158 1.14 19.48 16.95
N GLU A 159 0.29 19.18 15.96
CA GLU A 159 -1.05 18.69 16.19
C GLU A 159 -1.04 17.26 16.77
N LEU A 160 -0.10 16.40 16.36
CA LEU A 160 0.11 15.10 17.00
C LEU A 160 0.45 15.24 18.48
N GLU A 161 1.37 16.15 18.83
CA GLU A 161 1.72 16.40 20.23
C GLU A 161 0.53 16.89 21.05
N GLU A 162 -0.30 17.76 20.48
CA GLU A 162 -1.52 18.23 21.13
C GLU A 162 -2.52 17.10 21.38
N CYS A 163 -2.73 16.22 20.39
CA CYS A 163 -3.55 15.02 20.57
C CYS A 163 -3.01 14.12 21.70
N LEU A 164 -1.69 13.94 21.77
CA LEU A 164 -1.04 13.12 22.83
C LEU A 164 -1.25 13.75 24.22
N LYS A 165 -1.17 15.06 24.35
CA LYS A 165 -1.49 15.78 25.60
C LYS A 165 -2.94 15.56 26.03
N GLN A 166 -3.88 15.67 25.10
CA GLN A 166 -5.31 15.44 25.37
C GLN A 166 -5.59 14.00 25.76
N ALA A 167 -4.83 13.04 25.23
CA ALA A 167 -5.00 11.61 25.47
C ALA A 167 -4.32 11.10 26.77
N GLN A 168 -3.78 11.96 27.63
CA GLN A 168 -3.05 11.53 28.83
C GLN A 168 -3.93 10.87 29.90
N ALA A 169 -5.23 11.11 29.89
CA ALA A 169 -6.16 10.47 30.82
C ALA A 169 -6.50 9.01 30.46
N GLN A 170 -6.23 8.58 29.22
CA GLN A 170 -6.47 7.22 28.77
C GLN A 170 -5.38 6.25 29.27
N ARG A 171 -5.76 4.98 29.49
CA ARG A 171 -4.87 3.93 30.01
C ARG A 171 -3.69 3.69 29.11
N PHE A 172 -3.94 3.42 27.80
CA PHE A 172 -2.92 3.24 26.76
C PHE A 172 -3.21 4.17 25.57
N ARG A 173 -2.15 4.53 24.86
CA ARG A 173 -2.18 5.36 23.64
C ARG A 173 -1.44 4.65 22.54
N ILE A 174 -1.98 4.75 21.30
CA ILE A 174 -1.27 4.29 20.10
C ILE A 174 -1.33 5.37 19.03
N ILE A 175 -0.17 5.69 18.45
CA ILE A 175 -0.05 6.53 17.26
C ILE A 175 -0.09 5.63 16.04
N VAL A 176 -0.89 5.97 15.04
CA VAL A 176 -1.08 5.16 13.83
C VAL A 176 -0.84 6.00 12.59
N THR A 177 0.03 5.54 11.70
CA THR A 177 0.36 6.23 10.45
C THR A 177 0.64 5.23 9.32
N ASP A 178 0.33 5.63 8.07
CA ASP A 178 0.97 5.02 6.90
C ASP A 178 2.47 5.37 6.91
N GLY A 179 3.33 4.46 6.49
CA GLY A 179 4.75 4.74 6.29
C GLY A 179 4.97 5.64 5.08
N VAL A 180 4.29 5.32 3.97
CA VAL A 180 4.19 6.16 2.78
C VAL A 180 2.72 6.34 2.42
N PHE A 181 2.29 7.58 2.28
CA PHE A 181 0.92 7.92 1.90
C PHE A 181 0.70 7.68 0.40
N SER A 182 -0.19 6.75 0.09
CA SER A 182 -0.34 6.14 -1.25
C SER A 182 -0.66 7.10 -2.40
N MET A 183 -1.28 8.25 -2.11
CA MET A 183 -1.71 9.21 -3.13
C MET A 183 -0.69 10.32 -3.38
N ASP A 184 0.16 10.61 -2.43
CA ASP A 184 1.15 11.68 -2.46
C ASP A 184 2.59 11.14 -2.61
N GLY A 185 2.87 9.97 -2.04
CA GLY A 185 4.20 9.36 -2.03
C GLY A 185 5.11 9.91 -0.91
N ASN A 186 4.65 10.84 -0.08
CA ASN A 186 5.42 11.34 1.04
C ASN A 186 5.51 10.31 2.17
N ALA A 187 6.65 10.28 2.83
CA ALA A 187 6.88 9.45 4.00
C ALA A 187 6.42 10.16 5.29
N ALA A 188 5.94 9.39 6.26
CA ALA A 188 5.71 9.89 7.60
C ALA A 188 7.04 10.27 8.27
N PRO A 189 7.10 11.34 9.08
CA PRO A 189 8.30 11.69 9.84
C PRO A 189 8.44 10.77 11.07
N LEU A 190 8.79 9.49 10.81
CA LEU A 190 8.75 8.42 11.82
C LEU A 190 9.70 8.67 12.98
N ASP A 191 10.84 9.31 12.74
CA ASP A 191 11.78 9.74 13.79
C ASP A 191 11.09 10.64 14.82
N LYS A 192 10.36 11.66 14.37
CA LYS A 192 9.63 12.59 15.22
C LYS A 192 8.43 11.92 15.90
N ILE A 193 7.73 11.03 15.17
CA ILE A 193 6.63 10.25 15.74
C ILE A 193 7.16 9.39 16.91
N CYS A 194 8.27 8.70 16.75
CA CYS A 194 8.86 7.89 17.81
C CYS A 194 9.37 8.73 18.99
N GLU A 195 9.97 9.92 18.74
CA GLU A 195 10.35 10.86 19.80
C GLU A 195 9.13 11.28 20.65
N LEU A 196 8.01 11.59 20.00
CA LEU A 196 6.76 11.94 20.70
C LEU A 196 6.13 10.74 21.40
N ALA A 197 6.19 9.56 20.80
CA ALA A 197 5.69 8.31 21.39
C ALA A 197 6.44 8.01 22.70
N GLU A 198 7.76 8.11 22.70
CA GLU A 198 8.59 7.90 23.88
C GLU A 198 8.28 8.95 24.98
N LYS A 199 8.15 10.23 24.59
CA LYS A 199 7.83 11.33 25.51
C LYS A 199 6.48 11.17 26.22
N TYR A 200 5.48 10.62 25.53
CA TYR A 200 4.09 10.55 26.01
C TYR A 200 3.64 9.10 26.35
N ASP A 201 4.56 8.16 26.42
CA ASP A 201 4.31 6.74 26.70
C ASP A 201 3.21 6.17 25.78
N ALA A 202 3.43 6.25 24.48
CA ALA A 202 2.53 5.77 23.43
C ALA A 202 3.18 4.66 22.61
N LEU A 203 2.37 3.70 22.14
CA LEU A 203 2.76 2.71 21.15
C LEU A 203 2.77 3.35 19.76
N VAL A 204 3.50 2.74 18.82
CA VAL A 204 3.54 3.17 17.42
C VAL A 204 3.16 2.01 16.51
N MET A 205 2.20 2.26 15.61
CA MET A 205 1.84 1.37 14.51
C MET A 205 2.10 2.06 13.18
N VAL A 206 2.74 1.34 12.24
CA VAL A 206 3.02 1.82 10.89
C VAL A 206 2.51 0.83 9.85
N ASP A 207 1.78 1.31 8.84
CA ASP A 207 1.45 0.55 7.64
C ASP A 207 2.58 0.70 6.61
N GLU A 208 3.29 -0.39 6.34
CA GLU A 208 4.43 -0.46 5.41
C GLU A 208 4.03 -0.81 3.96
N CYS A 209 2.75 -0.80 3.61
CA CYS A 209 2.28 -1.27 2.30
C CYS A 209 2.87 -0.55 1.09
N HIS A 210 3.30 0.70 1.24
CA HIS A 210 3.92 1.49 0.18
C HIS A 210 5.39 1.84 0.47
N SER A 211 5.92 1.46 1.62
CA SER A 211 7.31 1.70 2.04
C SER A 211 8.18 0.45 2.00
N ALA A 212 7.64 -0.71 2.39
CA ALA A 212 8.35 -1.98 2.30
C ALA A 212 8.67 -2.39 0.86
N GLY A 213 9.89 -2.83 0.61
CA GLY A 213 10.44 -3.08 -0.73
C GLY A 213 10.88 -1.80 -1.46
N VAL A 214 10.64 -0.61 -0.90
CA VAL A 214 10.80 0.70 -1.57
C VAL A 214 11.75 1.63 -0.82
N LEU A 215 11.56 1.80 0.48
CA LEU A 215 12.35 2.72 1.31
C LEU A 215 13.43 2.00 2.10
N GLY A 216 14.44 2.79 2.50
CA GLY A 216 15.60 2.30 3.22
C GLY A 216 16.73 1.90 2.27
N LYS A 217 17.88 1.57 2.83
CA LYS A 217 19.08 1.24 2.05
C LYS A 217 18.95 -0.10 1.31
N THR A 218 18.21 -1.05 1.91
CA THR A 218 18.01 -2.40 1.39
C THR A 218 16.52 -2.71 1.14
N GLY A 219 15.66 -1.66 1.12
CA GLY A 219 14.23 -1.79 0.86
C GLY A 219 13.40 -2.28 2.04
N ARG A 220 13.94 -2.27 3.27
CA ARG A 220 13.23 -2.81 4.45
C ARG A 220 12.23 -1.83 5.07
N GLY A 221 11.82 -0.81 4.31
CA GLY A 221 10.75 0.08 4.67
C GLY A 221 11.17 1.33 5.43
N ILE A 222 10.17 2.03 5.99
CA ILE A 222 10.38 3.31 6.65
C ILE A 222 11.18 3.18 7.95
N THR A 223 11.07 2.04 8.62
CA THR A 223 11.84 1.78 9.84
C THR A 223 13.34 1.69 9.57
N GLU A 224 13.74 1.16 8.41
CA GLU A 224 15.13 1.19 7.96
C GLU A 224 15.57 2.60 7.56
N LEU A 225 14.73 3.35 6.85
CA LEU A 225 15.02 4.73 6.41
C LEU A 225 15.44 5.62 7.59
N TYR A 226 14.80 5.47 8.74
CA TYR A 226 15.05 6.27 9.94
C TYR A 226 15.92 5.56 11.01
N ASN A 227 16.49 4.39 10.71
CA ASN A 227 17.26 3.55 11.65
C ASN A 227 16.46 3.18 12.92
N LEU A 228 15.18 2.86 12.76
CA LEU A 228 14.22 2.54 13.81
C LEU A 228 13.78 1.07 13.78
N ARG A 229 14.50 0.17 13.08
CA ARG A 229 14.19 -1.26 13.05
C ARG A 229 14.13 -1.83 14.47
N GLY A 230 13.07 -2.58 14.78
CA GLY A 230 12.82 -3.16 16.08
C GLY A 230 12.34 -2.19 17.17
N LYS A 231 12.18 -0.89 16.86
CA LYS A 231 11.66 0.11 17.81
C LYS A 231 10.15 0.38 17.67
N VAL A 232 9.58 0.14 16.50
CA VAL A 232 8.14 0.27 16.27
C VAL A 232 7.43 -0.98 16.77
N ASP A 233 6.30 -0.80 17.45
CA ASP A 233 5.62 -1.90 18.16
C ASP A 233 4.82 -2.79 17.22
N ILE A 234 4.17 -2.20 16.20
CA ILE A 234 3.32 -2.87 15.23
C ILE A 234 3.63 -2.36 13.82
N LEU A 235 3.95 -3.29 12.93
CA LEU A 235 4.04 -3.04 11.49
C LEU A 235 2.95 -3.86 10.80
N THR A 236 2.22 -3.27 9.87
CA THR A 236 1.35 -3.99 8.96
C THR A 236 1.89 -3.88 7.54
N GLY A 237 1.57 -4.85 6.69
CA GLY A 237 2.06 -4.85 5.33
C GLY A 237 1.28 -5.80 4.42
N THR A 238 1.61 -5.76 3.14
CA THR A 238 0.92 -6.52 2.10
C THR A 238 1.88 -7.32 1.23
N LEU A 239 1.46 -8.51 0.83
CA LEU A 239 2.10 -9.30 -0.23
C LEU A 239 1.59 -8.90 -1.62
N GLY A 240 0.59 -8.02 -1.68
CA GLY A 240 -0.10 -7.59 -2.90
C GLY A 240 0.55 -6.42 -3.66
N LYS A 241 1.76 -6.02 -3.31
CA LYS A 241 2.47 -4.89 -3.96
C LYS A 241 3.93 -5.26 -4.27
N ALA A 242 4.92 -4.61 -3.64
CA ALA A 242 6.33 -4.90 -3.84
C ALA A 242 6.67 -6.39 -3.66
N PHE A 243 6.00 -7.05 -2.75
CA PHE A 243 6.23 -8.44 -2.36
C PHE A 243 5.48 -9.46 -3.23
N GLY A 244 5.57 -9.33 -4.55
CA GLY A 244 5.07 -10.30 -5.53
C GLY A 244 3.71 -9.97 -6.14
N GLY A 245 2.93 -9.05 -5.57
CA GLY A 245 1.70 -8.52 -6.19
C GLY A 245 0.48 -9.45 -6.15
N ALA A 246 0.51 -10.52 -5.36
CA ALA A 246 -0.63 -11.43 -5.19
C ALA A 246 -1.60 -10.91 -4.10
N VAL A 247 -2.19 -11.79 -3.33
CA VAL A 247 -2.98 -11.47 -2.14
C VAL A 247 -2.20 -11.80 -0.89
N GLY A 248 -2.66 -11.32 0.25
CA GLY A 248 -2.06 -11.57 1.55
C GLY A 248 -1.69 -10.28 2.25
N GLY A 249 -1.87 -10.30 3.56
CA GLY A 249 -1.45 -9.25 4.47
C GLY A 249 -0.82 -9.85 5.71
N PHE A 250 -0.16 -9.01 6.47
CA PHE A 250 0.45 -9.43 7.72
C PHE A 250 0.48 -8.29 8.74
N THR A 251 0.52 -8.67 10.00
CA THR A 251 0.95 -7.82 11.10
C THR A 251 2.19 -8.45 11.72
N THR A 252 3.24 -7.66 11.93
CA THR A 252 4.48 -8.10 12.55
C THR A 252 4.89 -7.12 13.65
N GLY A 253 5.50 -7.59 14.73
CA GLY A 253 5.83 -6.72 15.86
C GLY A 253 6.19 -7.50 17.13
N ARG A 254 5.77 -6.95 18.28
CA ARG A 254 6.02 -7.55 19.60
C ARG A 254 5.25 -8.88 19.73
N LYS A 255 5.91 -9.87 20.32
CA LYS A 255 5.37 -11.24 20.42
C LYS A 255 4.01 -11.28 21.12
N GLU A 256 3.84 -10.60 22.25
CA GLU A 256 2.59 -10.58 23.01
C GLU A 256 1.43 -9.95 22.25
N ILE A 257 1.73 -8.92 21.43
CA ILE A 257 0.75 -8.30 20.52
C ILE A 257 0.30 -9.32 19.48
N ILE A 258 1.24 -9.97 18.81
CA ILE A 258 0.94 -10.96 17.78
C ILE A 258 0.18 -12.17 18.36
N ASP A 259 0.56 -12.65 19.53
CA ASP A 259 -0.16 -13.73 20.21
C ASP A 259 -1.60 -13.31 20.57
N MET A 260 -1.81 -12.08 21.06
CA MET A 260 -3.16 -11.56 21.32
C MET A 260 -4.00 -11.46 20.05
N LEU A 261 -3.42 -11.02 18.93
CA LEU A 261 -4.11 -10.98 17.64
C LEU A 261 -4.53 -12.40 17.18
N ARG A 262 -3.69 -13.41 17.38
CA ARG A 262 -4.05 -14.81 17.10
C ARG A 262 -5.25 -15.29 17.90
N GLN A 263 -5.44 -14.78 19.13
CA GLN A 263 -6.55 -15.16 19.99
C GLN A 263 -7.85 -14.40 19.69
N ARG A 264 -7.78 -13.15 19.20
CA ARG A 264 -8.94 -12.25 19.20
C ARG A 264 -9.20 -11.53 17.88
N SER A 265 -8.25 -11.49 16.95
CA SER A 265 -8.43 -10.77 15.68
C SER A 265 -9.46 -11.50 14.79
N ARG A 266 -10.64 -10.91 14.66
CA ARG A 266 -11.76 -11.51 13.93
C ARG A 266 -11.45 -11.83 12.47
N PRO A 267 -10.76 -10.94 11.70
CA PRO A 267 -10.37 -11.27 10.33
C PRO A 267 -9.45 -12.48 10.23
N TYR A 268 -8.61 -12.73 11.25
CA TYR A 268 -7.78 -13.93 11.31
C TYR A 268 -8.57 -15.17 11.73
N LEU A 269 -9.42 -15.05 12.73
CA LEU A 269 -10.16 -16.18 13.30
C LEU A 269 -11.24 -16.74 12.36
N PHE A 270 -11.80 -15.89 11.48
CA PHE A 270 -13.00 -16.22 10.71
C PHE A 270 -12.81 -16.17 9.18
N SER A 271 -11.61 -15.87 8.68
CA SER A 271 -11.25 -15.98 7.27
C SER A 271 -10.34 -17.16 7.00
N ASN A 272 -10.52 -17.82 5.86
CA ASN A 272 -9.64 -18.89 5.43
C ASN A 272 -8.17 -18.43 5.36
N SER A 273 -7.28 -19.37 5.59
CA SER A 273 -5.83 -19.18 5.49
C SER A 273 -5.41 -18.87 4.04
N LEU A 274 -4.28 -18.20 3.89
CA LEU A 274 -3.64 -18.00 2.59
C LEU A 274 -3.42 -19.35 1.88
N PRO A 275 -3.69 -19.43 0.57
CA PRO A 275 -3.48 -20.64 -0.19
C PRO A 275 -1.99 -20.98 -0.34
N PRO A 276 -1.62 -22.28 -0.41
CA PRO A 276 -0.23 -22.72 -0.48
C PRO A 276 0.59 -22.06 -1.58
N ALA A 277 0.01 -21.85 -2.76
CA ALA A 277 0.69 -21.21 -3.89
C ALA A 277 1.20 -19.79 -3.54
N VAL A 278 0.38 -18.99 -2.87
CA VAL A 278 0.76 -17.64 -2.43
C VAL A 278 1.84 -17.72 -1.36
N VAL A 279 1.69 -18.62 -0.41
CA VAL A 279 2.66 -18.79 0.70
C VAL A 279 4.03 -19.23 0.17
N GLY A 280 4.08 -20.24 -0.71
CA GLY A 280 5.32 -20.74 -1.30
C GLY A 280 6.04 -19.68 -2.15
N ALA A 281 5.29 -18.97 -3.01
CA ALA A 281 5.85 -17.86 -3.78
C ALA A 281 6.38 -16.73 -2.88
N SER A 282 5.68 -16.41 -1.79
CA SER A 282 6.12 -15.35 -0.87
C SER A 282 7.37 -15.75 -0.09
N ILE A 283 7.53 -17.00 0.32
CA ILE A 283 8.77 -17.50 0.95
C ILE A 283 9.95 -17.33 -0.03
N GLU A 284 9.76 -17.74 -1.29
CA GLU A 284 10.79 -17.58 -2.31
C GLU A 284 11.13 -16.12 -2.57
N MET A 285 10.13 -15.24 -2.57
CA MET A 285 10.32 -13.79 -2.73
C MET A 285 11.20 -13.22 -1.62
N PHE A 286 10.95 -13.56 -0.34
CA PHE A 286 11.81 -13.08 0.76
C PHE A 286 13.24 -13.59 0.65
N LYS A 287 13.46 -14.85 0.20
CA LYS A 287 14.81 -15.35 -0.10
C LYS A 287 15.50 -14.51 -1.18
N MET A 288 14.79 -14.18 -2.27
CA MET A 288 15.35 -13.32 -3.34
C MET A 288 15.79 -11.96 -2.81
N LEU A 289 15.02 -11.35 -1.91
CA LEU A 289 15.35 -10.06 -1.31
C LEU A 289 16.50 -10.13 -0.30
N GLU A 290 16.75 -11.30 0.30
CA GLU A 290 17.92 -11.54 1.14
C GLU A 290 19.19 -11.81 0.32
N GLU A 291 19.05 -12.43 -0.86
CA GLU A 291 20.15 -12.73 -1.75
C GLU A 291 20.76 -11.51 -2.44
N SER A 292 19.94 -10.45 -2.71
CA SER A 292 20.38 -9.32 -3.52
C SER A 292 19.49 -8.09 -3.39
N ASP A 293 20.11 -6.94 -3.28
CA ASP A 293 19.45 -5.62 -3.30
C ASP A 293 19.23 -5.08 -4.75
N ALA A 294 19.61 -5.84 -5.79
CA ALA A 294 19.61 -5.36 -7.18
C ALA A 294 18.25 -4.85 -7.68
N LEU A 295 17.14 -5.44 -7.23
CA LEU A 295 15.80 -4.96 -7.59
C LEU A 295 15.48 -3.62 -6.92
N HIS A 296 15.86 -3.46 -5.67
CA HIS A 296 15.72 -2.20 -4.94
C HIS A 296 16.59 -1.10 -5.56
N ASP A 297 17.86 -1.38 -5.82
CA ASP A 297 18.78 -0.42 -6.44
C ASP A 297 18.26 0.05 -7.81
N LYS A 298 17.75 -0.90 -8.61
CA LYS A 298 17.12 -0.58 -9.89
C LYS A 298 15.86 0.27 -9.73
N LEU A 299 15.03 0.00 -8.73
CA LEU A 299 13.86 0.83 -8.43
C LEU A 299 14.28 2.26 -8.11
N VAL A 300 15.24 2.44 -7.21
CA VAL A 300 15.76 3.76 -6.82
C VAL A 300 16.30 4.52 -8.03
N ALA A 301 17.12 3.87 -8.86
CA ALA A 301 17.64 4.48 -10.08
C ALA A 301 16.54 4.88 -11.08
N ASN A 302 15.53 4.02 -11.27
CA ASN A 302 14.38 4.29 -12.13
C ASN A 302 13.53 5.47 -11.62
N VAL A 303 13.30 5.56 -10.32
CA VAL A 303 12.56 6.67 -9.70
C VAL A 303 13.30 7.99 -9.90
N GLU A 304 14.60 8.02 -9.63
CA GLU A 304 15.43 9.22 -9.82
C GLU A 304 15.45 9.67 -11.29
N HIS A 305 15.63 8.71 -12.22
CA HIS A 305 15.62 8.99 -13.66
C HIS A 305 14.28 9.58 -14.12
N PHE A 306 13.17 8.98 -13.76
CA PHE A 306 11.84 9.45 -14.13
C PHE A 306 11.55 10.85 -13.57
N ARG A 307 11.77 11.03 -12.26
CA ARG A 307 11.47 12.29 -11.57
C ARG A 307 12.31 13.45 -12.09
N SER A 308 13.62 13.27 -12.24
CA SER A 308 14.52 14.32 -12.72
C SER A 308 14.10 14.81 -14.10
N LYS A 309 13.74 13.91 -15.02
CA LYS A 309 13.26 14.27 -16.36
C LYS A 309 11.90 14.97 -16.35
N MET A 310 10.97 14.52 -15.53
CA MET A 310 9.65 15.15 -15.40
C MET A 310 9.75 16.57 -14.82
N VAL A 311 10.57 16.76 -13.80
CA VAL A 311 10.83 18.10 -13.22
C VAL A 311 11.54 19.01 -14.24
N ALA A 312 12.54 18.49 -14.95
CA ALA A 312 13.23 19.24 -16.01
C ALA A 312 12.28 19.64 -17.16
N ALA A 313 11.26 18.85 -17.45
CA ALA A 313 10.23 19.16 -18.43
C ALA A 313 9.22 20.22 -17.93
N GLY A 314 9.23 20.57 -16.66
CA GLY A 314 8.38 21.62 -16.07
C GLY A 314 7.10 21.11 -15.41
N PHE A 315 6.97 19.81 -15.17
CA PHE A 315 5.84 19.27 -14.40
C PHE A 315 5.98 19.55 -12.91
N ASP A 316 4.86 19.90 -12.28
CA ASP A 316 4.78 19.99 -10.84
C ASP A 316 4.59 18.59 -10.23
N ILE A 317 5.64 18.08 -9.59
CA ILE A 317 5.64 16.79 -8.89
C ILE A 317 5.78 17.03 -7.40
N LYS A 318 4.85 16.47 -6.62
CA LYS A 318 4.98 16.53 -5.15
C LYS A 318 6.32 15.91 -4.70
N PRO A 319 7.00 16.54 -3.74
CA PRO A 319 8.20 15.94 -3.15
C PRO A 319 7.87 14.55 -2.58
N THR A 320 8.65 13.56 -2.98
CA THR A 320 8.50 12.17 -2.51
C THR A 320 9.86 11.50 -2.41
N VAL A 321 9.96 10.53 -1.53
CA VAL A 321 11.12 9.62 -1.42
C VAL A 321 10.77 8.22 -1.90
N SER A 322 9.52 8.00 -2.33
CA SER A 322 8.99 6.68 -2.72
C SER A 322 8.91 6.53 -4.24
N ALA A 323 8.51 5.34 -4.68
CA ALA A 323 8.26 5.02 -6.08
C ALA A 323 6.94 5.60 -6.64
N THR A 324 6.14 6.22 -5.80
CA THR A 324 4.91 6.93 -6.17
C THR A 324 5.24 8.38 -6.56
N CYS A 325 4.96 8.77 -7.79
CA CYS A 325 5.16 10.13 -8.29
C CYS A 325 3.80 10.77 -8.59
N ALA A 326 3.40 11.76 -7.80
CA ALA A 326 2.17 12.50 -8.00
C ALA A 326 2.42 13.71 -8.92
N VAL A 327 2.02 13.61 -10.18
CA VAL A 327 2.07 14.71 -11.16
C VAL A 327 0.82 15.55 -11.00
N MET A 328 0.97 16.78 -10.47
CA MET A 328 -0.14 17.62 -10.07
C MET A 328 -0.80 18.29 -11.26
N LEU A 329 -2.12 18.16 -11.36
CA LEU A 329 -2.95 18.80 -12.39
C LEU A 329 -4.04 19.70 -11.78
N TYR A 330 -4.34 19.52 -10.48
CA TYR A 330 -5.28 20.29 -9.66
C TYR A 330 -6.74 20.16 -10.07
N ASP A 331 -7.06 20.19 -11.38
CA ASP A 331 -8.40 20.08 -11.94
C ASP A 331 -8.80 18.62 -12.21
N ALA A 332 -10.01 18.25 -11.79
CA ALA A 332 -10.51 16.88 -11.90
C ALA A 332 -10.74 16.45 -13.35
N LYS A 333 -11.33 17.35 -14.18
CA LYS A 333 -11.57 17.04 -15.59
C LYS A 333 -10.26 16.93 -16.35
N LEU A 334 -9.34 17.86 -16.14
CA LEU A 334 -8.01 17.83 -16.74
C LEU A 334 -7.28 16.54 -16.41
N SER A 335 -7.37 16.04 -15.17
CA SER A 335 -6.71 14.77 -14.80
C SER A 335 -7.29 13.55 -15.52
N GLN A 336 -8.59 13.55 -15.80
CA GLN A 336 -9.25 12.50 -16.58
C GLN A 336 -8.87 12.58 -18.06
N ASP A 337 -8.95 13.78 -18.65
CA ASP A 337 -8.60 14.01 -20.05
C ASP A 337 -7.10 13.68 -20.27
N PHE A 338 -6.23 14.08 -19.36
CA PHE A 338 -4.79 13.80 -19.42
C PHE A 338 -4.50 12.30 -19.40
N ALA A 339 -5.15 11.54 -18.51
CA ALA A 339 -5.02 10.08 -18.47
C ALA A 339 -5.54 9.41 -19.75
N ALA A 340 -6.64 9.92 -20.32
CA ALA A 340 -7.21 9.40 -21.56
C ALA A 340 -6.28 9.65 -22.76
N GLU A 341 -5.66 10.83 -22.86
CA GLU A 341 -4.71 11.14 -23.93
C GLU A 341 -3.42 10.33 -23.77
N LEU A 342 -2.88 10.17 -22.55
CA LEU A 342 -1.72 9.30 -22.29
C LEU A 342 -1.97 7.84 -22.72
N GLN A 343 -3.21 7.34 -22.53
CA GLN A 343 -3.55 5.99 -22.98
C GLN A 343 -3.49 5.85 -24.50
N LYS A 344 -3.82 6.91 -25.27
CA LYS A 344 -3.66 6.92 -26.74
C LYS A 344 -2.19 6.89 -27.15
N GLU A 345 -1.31 7.50 -26.34
CA GLU A 345 0.15 7.49 -26.53
C GLU A 345 0.81 6.18 -26.00
N GLY A 346 0.01 5.19 -25.56
CA GLY A 346 0.51 3.92 -25.09
C GLY A 346 1.00 3.91 -23.63
N VAL A 347 0.57 4.88 -22.80
CA VAL A 347 0.90 4.97 -21.38
C VAL A 347 -0.35 4.78 -20.52
N PHE A 348 -0.35 3.71 -19.72
CA PHE A 348 -1.47 3.32 -18.88
C PHE A 348 -1.31 3.91 -17.48
N VAL A 349 -2.09 4.97 -17.20
CA VAL A 349 -2.14 5.69 -15.93
C VAL A 349 -3.59 5.93 -15.50
N THR A 350 -3.78 6.45 -14.30
CA THR A 350 -5.08 6.85 -13.76
C THR A 350 -5.01 8.25 -13.18
N GLY A 351 -5.98 9.09 -13.54
CA GLY A 351 -6.22 10.37 -12.88
C GLY A 351 -6.94 10.15 -11.55
N PHE A 352 -6.43 10.79 -10.51
CA PHE A 352 -7.05 10.76 -9.18
C PHE A 352 -7.59 12.14 -8.83
N TYR A 353 -8.85 12.16 -8.40
CA TYR A 353 -9.60 13.38 -8.05
C TYR A 353 -10.55 13.09 -6.87
N TYR A 354 -11.27 14.09 -6.40
CA TYR A 354 -12.22 13.93 -5.30
C TYR A 354 -13.26 12.82 -5.61
N PRO A 355 -13.62 11.92 -4.67
CA PRO A 355 -13.26 11.97 -3.23
C PRO A 355 -11.97 11.22 -2.86
N VAL A 356 -11.22 10.66 -3.82
CA VAL A 356 -9.99 9.88 -3.54
C VAL A 356 -8.87 10.79 -3.05
N VAL A 357 -8.80 12.01 -3.58
CA VAL A 357 -7.92 13.08 -3.13
C VAL A 357 -8.75 14.34 -2.83
N PRO A 358 -8.25 15.30 -2.05
CA PRO A 358 -9.00 16.53 -1.75
C PRO A 358 -9.39 17.32 -3.01
N LYS A 359 -10.47 18.11 -2.94
CA LYS A 359 -10.87 19.02 -4.03
C LYS A 359 -9.73 19.98 -4.37
N GLY A 360 -9.51 20.23 -5.66
CA GLY A 360 -8.42 21.07 -6.13
C GLY A 360 -7.03 20.44 -6.03
N GLN A 361 -6.93 19.12 -5.78
CA GLN A 361 -5.67 18.37 -5.65
C GLN A 361 -5.63 17.17 -6.62
N ALA A 362 -6.33 17.28 -7.77
CA ALA A 362 -6.32 16.23 -8.76
C ALA A 362 -4.91 16.05 -9.38
N ARG A 363 -4.59 14.81 -9.71
CA ARG A 363 -3.25 14.40 -10.18
C ARG A 363 -3.28 13.16 -11.05
N ILE A 364 -2.22 12.92 -11.79
CA ILE A 364 -1.87 11.59 -12.28
C ILE A 364 -0.92 10.96 -11.25
N ARG A 365 -1.28 9.80 -10.72
CA ARG A 365 -0.37 9.02 -9.87
C ARG A 365 0.41 8.04 -10.74
N VAL A 366 1.71 8.27 -10.88
CA VAL A 366 2.63 7.38 -11.60
C VAL A 366 3.30 6.46 -10.61
N GLN A 367 3.28 5.16 -10.88
CA GLN A 367 3.96 4.13 -10.10
C GLN A 367 5.16 3.63 -10.90
N VAL A 368 6.36 3.97 -10.44
CA VAL A 368 7.61 3.49 -11.03
C VAL A 368 7.92 2.10 -10.49
N SER A 369 8.49 1.24 -11.34
CA SER A 369 8.82 -0.14 -11.02
C SER A 369 10.25 -0.47 -11.42
N ALA A 370 10.89 -1.36 -10.67
CA ALA A 370 12.15 -2.00 -11.09
C ALA A 370 11.99 -2.79 -12.41
N GLY A 371 10.76 -3.20 -12.74
CA GLY A 371 10.44 -3.85 -14.01
C GLY A 371 10.56 -2.95 -15.25
N HIS A 372 10.52 -1.62 -15.10
CA HIS A 372 10.70 -0.69 -16.21
C HIS A 372 12.15 -0.65 -16.70
N THR A 373 12.34 -0.53 -18.02
CA THR A 373 13.63 -0.16 -18.61
C THR A 373 13.76 1.36 -18.71
N THR A 374 14.98 1.86 -18.88
CA THR A 374 15.25 3.29 -19.07
C THR A 374 14.50 3.82 -20.29
N GLU A 375 14.47 3.06 -21.40
CA GLU A 375 13.75 3.42 -22.63
C GLU A 375 12.23 3.51 -22.40
N GLN A 376 11.65 2.63 -21.58
CA GLN A 376 10.23 2.70 -21.23
C GLN A 376 9.92 3.93 -20.39
N LEU A 377 10.79 4.29 -19.44
CA LEU A 377 10.66 5.51 -18.66
C LEU A 377 10.74 6.76 -19.55
N ASP A 378 11.69 6.79 -20.50
CA ASP A 378 11.86 7.88 -21.43
C ASP A 378 10.65 8.06 -22.34
N ARG A 379 10.12 6.98 -22.91
CA ARG A 379 8.88 6.99 -23.68
C ARG A 379 7.69 7.53 -22.87
N CYS A 380 7.62 7.16 -21.58
CA CYS A 380 6.59 7.69 -20.69
C CYS A 380 6.72 9.20 -20.51
N VAL A 381 7.93 9.71 -20.24
CA VAL A 381 8.20 11.15 -20.10
C VAL A 381 7.85 11.90 -21.38
N GLU A 382 8.26 11.39 -22.56
CA GLU A 382 7.94 11.97 -23.85
C GLU A 382 6.42 12.07 -24.09
N ALA A 383 5.67 11.01 -23.75
CA ALA A 383 4.22 11.02 -23.81
C ALA A 383 3.61 12.09 -22.88
N PHE A 384 4.12 12.19 -21.65
CA PHE A 384 3.68 13.24 -20.71
C PHE A 384 3.96 14.64 -21.26
N ILE A 385 5.15 14.90 -21.84
CA ILE A 385 5.50 16.20 -22.45
C ILE A 385 4.55 16.51 -23.61
N LYS A 386 4.31 15.56 -24.52
CA LYS A 386 3.41 15.72 -25.66
C LYS A 386 2.00 16.09 -25.20
N VAL A 387 1.42 15.30 -24.29
CA VAL A 387 0.08 15.54 -23.76
C VAL A 387 0.03 16.81 -22.93
N GLY A 388 1.08 17.10 -22.15
CA GLY A 388 1.18 18.33 -21.36
C GLY A 388 1.11 19.59 -22.22
N LYS A 389 1.79 19.61 -23.36
CA LYS A 389 1.70 20.69 -24.35
C LYS A 389 0.32 20.76 -25.01
N GLN A 390 -0.24 19.61 -25.41
CA GLN A 390 -1.55 19.52 -26.04
C GLN A 390 -2.67 20.08 -25.15
N LEU A 391 -2.62 19.83 -23.86
CA LEU A 391 -3.62 20.25 -22.89
C LEU A 391 -3.27 21.54 -22.15
N GLY A 392 -2.19 22.23 -22.52
CA GLY A 392 -1.80 23.52 -21.95
C GLY A 392 -1.24 23.46 -20.53
N VAL A 393 -0.81 22.29 -20.06
CA VAL A 393 -0.12 22.11 -18.76
C VAL A 393 1.34 22.56 -18.87
N LEU A 394 1.97 22.31 -20.01
CA LEU A 394 3.30 22.79 -20.35
C LEU A 394 3.22 23.89 -21.43
N LYS A 395 4.18 24.80 -21.41
CA LYS A 395 4.35 25.88 -22.44
C LYS A 395 5.03 25.36 -23.70
#